data_f051fe92bf4afb0320cc7aecbbecfab5
#
_entry.id   f051fe92bf4afb0320cc7aecbbecfab5
#
_cell.length_a   1.000
_cell.length_b   1.000
_cell.length_c   1.000
_cell.angle_alpha   90.00
_cell.angle_beta   90.00
_cell.angle_gamma   90.00
#
_symmetry.space_group_name_H-M   'P 1'
#
loop_
_entity.id
_entity.type
_entity.pdbx_description
1 polymer ?
#
loop_
_entity_poly.entity_id
_entity_poly.type
_entity_poly.pdbx_seq_one_letter_code
_entity_poly.pdbx_strand_id
1 'polypeptide(L)'
;MDQSEHVVDLFHRHIESCMYTMEALGEGIAKASEGIVESMLSENKVICCGEGTQGLIAQHLVTNLLNHYQHERPALPAMALSTDSATATAIAAQSGYNDIFANQIRALGH
;
A
#
# COMPACT_ATOMS: atom_id res chain seq x y z
N MET A 1 13.20 -2.64 -33.71
CA MET A 1 13.35 -3.44 -32.48
C MET A 1 12.39 -4.63 -32.56
N ASP A 2 12.89 -5.84 -32.46
CA ASP A 2 12.02 -7.00 -32.41
C ASP A 2 11.40 -7.17 -31.01
N GLN A 3 10.48 -8.11 -30.84
CA GLN A 3 9.79 -8.28 -29.57
C GLN A 3 10.73 -8.72 -28.43
N SER A 4 11.75 -9.51 -28.73
CA SER A 4 12.73 -9.93 -27.72
C SER A 4 13.57 -8.75 -27.24
N GLU A 5 14.03 -7.93 -28.16
CA GLU A 5 14.78 -6.71 -27.83
C GLU A 5 13.92 -5.73 -27.01
N HIS A 6 12.65 -5.62 -27.35
CA HIS A 6 11.71 -4.78 -26.60
C HIS A 6 11.54 -5.26 -25.16
N VAL A 7 11.39 -6.56 -24.96
CA VAL A 7 11.29 -7.16 -23.62
C VAL A 7 12.56 -6.88 -22.80
N VAL A 8 13.74 -7.09 -23.42
CA VAL A 8 15.02 -6.81 -22.75
C VAL A 8 15.13 -5.34 -22.36
N ASP A 9 14.72 -4.42 -23.25
CA ASP A 9 14.72 -2.99 -22.95
C ASP A 9 13.79 -2.63 -21.78
N LEU A 10 12.61 -3.25 -21.70
CA LEU A 10 11.69 -3.05 -20.58
C LEU A 10 12.32 -3.49 -19.26
N PHE A 11 13.00 -4.63 -19.24
CA PHE A 11 13.71 -5.10 -18.04
C PHE A 11 14.83 -4.16 -17.65
N HIS A 12 15.63 -3.70 -18.60
CA HIS A 12 16.72 -2.74 -18.31
C HIS A 12 16.18 -1.46 -17.68
N ARG A 13 15.11 -0.89 -18.24
CA ARG A 13 14.49 0.31 -17.70
C ARG A 13 13.92 0.07 -16.29
N HIS A 14 13.38 -1.11 -16.04
CA HIS A 14 12.90 -1.47 -14.71
C HIS A 14 14.05 -1.58 -13.70
N ILE A 15 15.14 -2.20 -14.09
CA ILE A 15 16.34 -2.31 -13.24
C ILE A 15 16.89 -0.93 -12.89
N GLU A 16 17.01 -0.04 -13.89
CA GLU A 16 17.45 1.34 -13.68
C GLU A 16 16.52 2.08 -12.72
N SER A 17 15.21 1.91 -12.87
CA SER A 17 14.21 2.50 -11.99
C SER A 17 14.35 2.00 -10.56
N CYS A 18 14.59 0.70 -10.37
CA CYS A 18 14.84 0.11 -9.06
C CYS A 18 16.11 0.68 -8.40
N MET A 19 17.18 0.81 -9.18
CA MET A 19 18.45 1.38 -8.67
C MET A 19 18.29 2.84 -8.26
N TYR A 20 17.60 3.62 -9.09
CA TYR A 20 17.29 5.02 -8.77
C TYR A 20 16.43 5.13 -7.51
N THR A 21 15.42 4.29 -7.39
CA THR A 21 14.53 4.24 -6.22
C THR A 21 15.31 3.90 -4.95
N MET A 22 16.21 2.92 -5.02
CA MET A 22 17.06 2.54 -3.90
C MET A 22 17.90 3.74 -3.41
N GLU A 23 18.51 4.47 -4.31
CA GLU A 23 19.34 5.63 -3.98
C GLU A 23 18.52 6.81 -3.45
N ALA A 24 17.36 7.09 -4.07
CA ALA A 24 16.54 8.25 -3.74
C ALA A 24 15.66 8.03 -2.51
N LEU A 25 15.15 6.82 -2.30
CA LEU A 25 14.10 6.53 -1.31
C LEU A 25 14.50 5.55 -0.21
N GLY A 26 15.71 4.98 -0.26
CA GLY A 26 16.13 3.96 0.71
C GLY A 26 15.96 4.40 2.17
N GLU A 27 16.42 5.59 2.52
CA GLU A 27 16.27 6.16 3.86
C GLU A 27 14.81 6.42 4.23
N GLY A 28 14.03 6.94 3.28
CA GLY A 28 12.60 7.19 3.49
C GLY A 28 11.81 5.91 3.75
N ILE A 29 12.13 4.85 3.02
CA ILE A 29 11.52 3.53 3.22
C ILE A 29 11.89 2.97 4.59
N ALA A 30 13.15 3.09 5.02
CA ALA A 30 13.58 2.67 6.34
C ALA A 30 12.83 3.41 7.45
N LYS A 31 12.68 4.72 7.32
CA LYS A 31 11.90 5.54 8.27
C LYS A 31 10.43 5.15 8.31
N ALA A 32 9.82 4.87 7.16
CA ALA A 32 8.45 4.41 7.09
C ALA A 32 8.28 3.06 7.80
N SER A 33 9.23 2.15 7.60
CA SER A 33 9.24 0.84 8.30
C SER A 33 9.33 1.00 9.80
N GLU A 34 10.20 1.88 10.29
CA GLU A 34 10.33 2.17 11.73
C GLU A 34 9.02 2.71 12.30
N GLY A 35 8.38 3.65 11.60
CA GLY A 35 7.08 4.20 12.01
C GLY A 35 5.98 3.16 12.09
N ILE A 36 5.94 2.23 11.14
CA ILE A 36 4.99 1.11 11.15
C ILE A 36 5.23 0.19 12.35
N VAL A 37 6.49 -0.18 12.59
CA VAL A 37 6.86 -1.03 13.74
C VAL A 37 6.48 -0.35 15.05
N GLU A 38 6.78 0.92 15.21
CA GLU A 38 6.45 1.70 16.38
C GLU A 38 4.93 1.76 16.65
N SER A 39 4.17 1.97 15.58
CA SER A 39 2.71 1.96 15.63
C SER A 39 2.17 0.60 16.12
N MET A 40 2.70 -0.49 15.59
CA MET A 40 2.30 -1.84 16.01
C MET A 40 2.69 -2.16 17.44
N LEU A 41 3.87 -1.75 17.87
CA LEU A 41 4.32 -1.92 19.26
C LEU A 41 3.49 -1.10 20.24
N SER A 42 2.84 -0.06 19.78
CA SER A 42 1.92 0.77 20.57
C SER A 42 0.47 0.30 20.48
N GLU A 43 0.24 -0.91 20.00
CA GLU A 43 -1.08 -1.54 19.85
C GLU A 43 -2.00 -0.78 18.88
N ASN A 44 -1.42 -0.08 17.92
CA ASN A 44 -2.14 0.59 16.84
C ASN A 44 -2.16 -0.28 15.59
N LYS A 45 -2.79 0.22 14.54
CA LYS A 45 -2.95 -0.50 13.27
C LYS A 45 -2.37 0.28 12.10
N VAL A 46 -2.17 -0.43 11.00
CA VAL A 46 -1.81 0.15 9.70
C VAL A 46 -3.05 0.18 8.83
N ILE A 47 -3.37 1.35 8.30
CA ILE A 47 -4.47 1.53 7.35
C ILE A 47 -3.85 1.91 6.01
N CYS A 48 -4.17 1.14 4.99
CA CYS A 48 -3.70 1.37 3.62
C CYS A 48 -4.87 1.74 2.72
N CYS A 49 -4.65 2.66 1.82
CA CYS A 49 -5.66 3.00 0.81
C CYS A 49 -5.00 3.38 -0.51
N GLY A 50 -5.76 3.29 -1.57
CA GLY A 50 -5.31 3.66 -2.91
C GLY A 50 -6.46 3.58 -3.89
N GLU A 51 -6.34 4.31 -4.98
CA GLU A 51 -7.34 4.35 -6.05
C GLU A 51 -6.91 3.42 -7.19
N GLY A 52 -7.87 2.71 -7.77
CA GLY A 52 -7.61 1.83 -8.90
C GLY A 52 -6.53 0.78 -8.58
N THR A 53 -5.47 0.74 -9.38
CA THR A 53 -4.36 -0.22 -9.19
C THR A 53 -3.57 0.03 -7.91
N GLN A 54 -3.51 1.27 -7.41
CA GLN A 54 -2.91 1.55 -6.12
C GLN A 54 -3.69 0.92 -4.97
N GLY A 55 -5.01 0.76 -5.12
CA GLY A 55 -5.83 -0.01 -4.18
C GLY A 55 -5.42 -1.48 -4.10
N LEU A 56 -5.05 -2.09 -5.22
CA LEU A 56 -4.52 -3.45 -5.26
C LEU A 56 -3.17 -3.57 -4.55
N ILE A 57 -2.31 -2.56 -4.71
CA ILE A 57 -1.01 -2.50 -4.00
C ILE A 57 -1.24 -2.35 -2.50
N ALA A 58 -2.21 -1.53 -2.07
CA ALA A 58 -2.59 -1.39 -0.67
C ALA A 58 -3.07 -2.73 -0.09
N GLN A 59 -3.91 -3.47 -0.83
CA GLN A 59 -4.35 -4.81 -0.43
C GLN A 59 -3.20 -5.80 -0.34
N HIS A 60 -2.23 -5.72 -1.24
CA HIS A 60 -1.05 -6.59 -1.22
C HIS A 60 -0.23 -6.37 0.05
N LEU A 61 0.02 -5.13 0.43
CA LEU A 61 0.71 -4.81 1.68
C LEU A 61 -0.06 -5.34 2.90
N VAL A 62 -1.37 -5.09 2.95
CA VAL A 62 -2.23 -5.57 4.05
C VAL A 62 -2.22 -7.09 4.14
N THR A 63 -2.28 -7.79 3.01
CA THR A 63 -2.19 -9.25 2.96
C THR A 63 -0.88 -9.75 3.58
N ASN A 64 0.23 -9.10 3.26
CA ASN A 64 1.53 -9.47 3.80
C ASN A 64 1.64 -9.21 5.32
N LEU A 65 0.86 -8.28 5.85
CA LEU A 65 0.81 -7.98 7.29
C LEU A 65 -0.15 -8.90 8.03
N LEU A 66 -1.37 -9.10 7.51
CA LEU A 66 -2.40 -9.95 8.13
C LEU A 66 -2.08 -11.43 8.04
N ASN A 67 -1.47 -11.88 6.97
CA ASN A 67 -0.95 -13.22 6.83
C ASN A 67 0.52 -13.19 7.25
N HIS A 68 1.37 -14.02 6.68
CA HIS A 68 2.81 -13.88 6.90
C HIS A 68 3.51 -13.59 5.57
N TYR A 69 4.69 -13.02 5.66
CA TYR A 69 5.56 -12.79 4.52
C TYR A 69 6.96 -13.30 4.88
N GLN A 70 7.44 -14.28 4.09
CA GLN A 70 8.74 -14.96 4.23
C GLN A 70 8.92 -15.76 5.51
N HIS A 71 8.40 -15.33 6.65
CA HIS A 71 8.53 -16.01 7.93
C HIS A 71 7.16 -16.25 8.56
N GLU A 72 6.97 -17.41 9.19
CA GLU A 72 5.78 -17.66 10.00
C GLU A 72 5.79 -16.74 11.22
N ARG A 73 4.68 -16.05 11.43
CA ARG A 73 4.46 -15.16 12.56
C ARG A 73 2.98 -14.89 12.76
N PRO A 74 2.56 -14.39 13.94
CA PRO A 74 1.17 -13.97 14.12
C PRO A 74 0.77 -12.85 13.17
N ALA A 75 -0.52 -12.74 12.88
CA ALA A 75 -1.07 -11.67 12.07
C ALA A 75 -0.80 -10.29 12.69
N LEU A 76 -0.49 -9.32 11.88
CA LEU A 76 -0.27 -7.95 12.31
C LEU A 76 -1.47 -7.07 11.93
N PRO A 77 -1.84 -6.07 12.78
CA PRO A 77 -3.07 -5.32 12.60
C PRO A 77 -2.99 -4.36 11.41
N ALA A 78 -3.67 -4.70 10.35
CA ALA A 78 -3.69 -3.90 9.12
C ALA A 78 -5.05 -4.02 8.43
N MET A 79 -5.45 -2.97 7.73
CA MET A 79 -6.66 -2.99 6.92
C MET A 79 -6.52 -2.10 5.68
N ALA A 80 -7.22 -2.45 4.61
CA ALA A 80 -7.27 -1.68 3.38
C ALA A 80 -8.67 -1.07 3.20
N LEU A 81 -8.73 0.22 2.96
CA LEU A 81 -10.01 0.95 2.85
C LEU A 81 -10.67 0.84 1.48
N SER A 82 -9.95 0.34 0.49
CA SER A 82 -10.43 0.23 -0.90
C SER A 82 -11.18 -1.07 -1.20
N THR A 83 -11.28 -1.99 -0.23
CA THR A 83 -11.93 -3.29 -0.42
C THR A 83 -13.46 -3.23 -0.33
N ASP A 84 -14.00 -2.28 0.41
CA ASP A 84 -15.45 -2.10 0.57
C ASP A 84 -15.97 -1.10 -0.48
N SER A 85 -16.34 -1.62 -1.64
CA SER A 85 -16.84 -0.80 -2.74
C SER A 85 -18.20 -0.18 -2.45
N ALA A 86 -19.02 -0.82 -1.64
CA ALA A 86 -20.34 -0.28 -1.26
C ALA A 86 -20.17 0.98 -0.41
N THR A 87 -19.29 0.96 0.59
CA THR A 87 -18.97 2.12 1.41
C THR A 87 -18.35 3.24 0.56
N ALA A 88 -17.35 2.91 -0.27
CA ALA A 88 -16.67 3.89 -1.11
C ALA A 88 -17.64 4.58 -2.09
N THR A 89 -18.49 3.82 -2.77
CA THR A 89 -19.44 4.38 -3.73
C THR A 89 -20.56 5.17 -3.05
N ALA A 90 -21.02 4.77 -1.87
CA ALA A 90 -22.02 5.51 -1.11
C ALA A 90 -21.46 6.86 -0.64
N ILE A 91 -20.24 6.90 -0.13
CA ILE A 91 -19.57 8.15 0.26
C ILE A 91 -19.37 9.06 -0.96
N ALA A 92 -18.91 8.50 -2.07
CA ALA A 92 -18.70 9.27 -3.31
C ALA A 92 -19.99 9.91 -3.81
N ALA A 93 -21.11 9.18 -3.74
CA ALA A 93 -22.41 9.68 -4.19
C ALA A 93 -22.98 10.78 -3.28
N GLN A 94 -22.76 10.69 -1.97
CA GLN A 94 -23.39 11.59 -1.00
C GLN A 94 -22.48 12.77 -0.60
N SER A 95 -21.18 12.54 -0.43
CA SER A 95 -20.24 13.54 0.08
C SER A 95 -19.21 13.97 -0.95
N GLY A 96 -19.06 13.21 -2.03
CA GLY A 96 -18.08 13.45 -3.07
C GLY A 96 -16.92 12.46 -3.03
N TYR A 97 -16.31 12.26 -4.18
CA TYR A 97 -15.23 11.30 -4.37
C TYR A 97 -14.02 11.57 -3.46
N ASN A 98 -13.72 12.86 -3.20
CA ASN A 98 -12.58 13.24 -2.36
C ASN A 98 -12.71 12.79 -0.90
N ASP A 99 -13.89 12.40 -0.45
CA ASP A 99 -14.13 12.01 0.94
C ASP A 99 -14.14 10.50 1.17
N ILE A 100 -13.93 9.68 0.14
CA ILE A 100 -14.06 8.23 0.25
C ILE A 100 -13.11 7.60 1.28
N PHE A 101 -11.88 8.08 1.36
CA PHE A 101 -10.93 7.61 2.36
C PHE A 101 -10.99 8.42 3.64
N ALA A 102 -11.15 9.73 3.54
CA ALA A 102 -11.19 10.62 4.68
C ALA A 102 -12.27 10.24 5.70
N ASN A 103 -13.48 9.92 5.24
CA ASN A 103 -14.56 9.50 6.12
C ASN A 103 -14.25 8.21 6.87
N GLN A 104 -13.67 7.25 6.18
CA GLN A 104 -13.27 5.97 6.79
C GLN A 104 -12.13 6.16 7.80
N ILE A 105 -11.14 6.98 7.47
CA ILE A 105 -10.01 7.27 8.36
C ILE A 105 -10.47 7.98 9.63
N ARG A 106 -11.38 8.95 9.53
CA ARG A 106 -11.92 9.62 10.72
C ARG A 106 -12.63 8.67 11.68
N ALA A 107 -13.32 7.67 11.14
CA ALA A 107 -14.04 6.70 11.95
C ALA A 107 -13.15 5.58 12.50
N LEU A 108 -12.17 5.12 11.73
CA LEU A 108 -11.40 3.91 12.01
C LEU A 108 -9.94 4.17 12.39
N GLY A 109 -9.43 5.37 12.15
CA GLY A 109 -8.02 5.72 12.30
C GLY A 109 -7.62 6.17 13.69
N HIS A 110 -7.86 5.34 14.70
CA HIS A 110 -7.44 5.60 16.10
C HIS A 110 -6.89 4.35 16.78
#